data_174435e462df8081f5c03d9eacf87b8e
#
_entry.id   174435e462df8081f5c03d9eacf87b8e
#
_cell.length_a   1.000
_cell.length_b   1.000
_cell.length_c   1.000
_cell.angle_alpha   90.00
_cell.angle_beta   90.00
_cell.angle_gamma   90.00
#
_symmetry.space_group_name_H-M   'P 1'
#
loop_
_entity.id
_entity.type
_entity.pdbx_description
1 polymer ?
#
loop_
_entity_poly.entity_id
_entity_poly.type
_entity_poly.pdbx_seq_one_letter_code
_entity_poly.pdbx_strand_id
1 'polypeptide(L)'
;FLESPNCDARPDGVLPELIVIHAISLPPDRFGGPGVEQLFTNRLDPAGHPYYAQIHTLRVSAHYFVRRTGETLCFVPPEQRAWHAGVSSWRGRARCNDFSIGIELEGCDTLPFEAVQYVALAGLLADLCARFPITGITGHSDVAPGRKTDPGPWFSWMRLRRLLTDAGHGAVACQVEPEGRAGGDEGALMHWPFPVGARPA
;
A
#
# COMPACT_ATOMS: atom_id res chain seq x y z
N PHE A 1 -0.94 -1.71 17.77
CA PHE A 1 -1.74 -0.62 17.22
C PHE A 1 -1.04 0.71 17.46
N LEU A 2 -0.86 1.51 16.42
CA LEU A 2 -0.30 2.86 16.44
C LEU A 2 -1.30 3.80 15.77
N GLU A 3 -2.09 4.52 16.52
CA GLU A 3 -3.17 5.34 15.99
C GLU A 3 -2.65 6.50 15.11
N SER A 4 -3.13 6.56 13.88
CA SER A 4 -2.86 7.67 12.95
C SER A 4 -3.96 8.72 13.06
N PRO A 5 -3.62 10.02 13.20
CA PRO A 5 -4.61 11.10 13.13
C PRO A 5 -5.08 11.40 11.69
N ASN A 6 -4.44 10.77 10.68
CA ASN A 6 -4.71 11.01 9.26
C ASN A 6 -5.82 10.06 8.76
N CYS A 7 -6.97 10.12 9.39
CA CYS A 7 -8.16 9.35 9.04
C CYS A 7 -9.43 10.13 9.38
N ASP A 8 -10.54 9.67 8.85
CA ASP A 8 -11.88 10.19 9.14
C ASP A 8 -12.93 9.10 8.93
N ALA A 9 -14.21 9.46 9.11
CA ALA A 9 -15.31 8.54 8.85
C ALA A 9 -15.43 8.22 7.35
N ARG A 10 -15.79 6.99 7.03
CA ARG A 10 -16.25 6.66 5.67
C ARG A 10 -17.57 7.35 5.39
N PRO A 11 -17.92 7.59 4.11
CA PRO A 11 -19.26 8.05 3.75
C PRO A 11 -20.33 7.09 4.28
N ASP A 12 -21.49 7.61 4.63
CA ASP A 12 -22.59 6.85 5.21
C ASP A 12 -22.97 5.63 4.35
N GLY A 13 -23.06 4.48 5.01
CA GLY A 13 -23.44 3.21 4.38
C GLY A 13 -22.35 2.57 3.49
N VAL A 14 -21.16 3.18 3.39
CA VAL A 14 -20.07 2.64 2.58
C VAL A 14 -19.21 1.69 3.43
N LEU A 15 -19.15 0.44 3.00
CA LEU A 15 -18.23 -0.58 3.52
C LEU A 15 -16.99 -0.70 2.63
N PRO A 16 -15.86 -1.19 3.16
CA PRO A 16 -14.73 -1.57 2.33
C PRO A 16 -15.08 -2.69 1.35
N GLU A 17 -14.85 -2.45 0.07
CA GLU A 17 -15.08 -3.39 -1.04
C GLU A 17 -13.80 -3.70 -1.81
N LEU A 18 -12.75 -2.91 -1.58
CA LEU A 18 -11.48 -2.97 -2.28
C LEU A 18 -10.34 -3.03 -1.28
N ILE A 19 -9.28 -3.81 -1.58
CA ILE A 19 -8.00 -3.71 -0.91
C ILE A 19 -6.97 -3.17 -1.91
N VAL A 20 -6.23 -2.13 -1.51
CA VAL A 20 -5.15 -1.55 -2.30
C VAL A 20 -3.81 -1.87 -1.64
N ILE A 21 -2.96 -2.56 -2.38
CA ILE A 21 -1.60 -2.91 -1.95
C ILE A 21 -0.65 -1.80 -2.39
N HIS A 22 0.16 -1.35 -1.45
CA HIS A 22 1.17 -0.32 -1.62
C HIS A 22 2.56 -0.84 -1.27
N ALA A 23 3.58 -0.04 -1.58
CA ALA A 23 4.93 -0.23 -1.08
C ALA A 23 5.51 1.11 -0.62
N ILE A 24 6.14 1.10 0.54
CA ILE A 24 6.78 2.28 1.13
C ILE A 24 8.07 1.91 1.83
N SER A 25 9.07 2.80 1.72
CA SER A 25 10.27 2.79 2.54
C SER A 25 10.66 4.21 2.92
N LEU A 26 11.05 4.44 4.16
CA LEU A 26 11.45 5.76 4.65
C LEU A 26 12.68 5.68 5.58
N PRO A 27 13.82 6.29 5.17
CA PRO A 27 14.03 7.00 3.88
C PRO A 27 13.91 6.04 2.68
N PRO A 28 13.81 6.55 1.44
CA PRO A 28 13.73 5.70 0.25
C PRO A 28 14.83 4.63 0.24
N ASP A 29 14.45 3.39 -0.09
CA ASP A 29 15.30 2.20 -0.14
C ASP A 29 15.98 1.81 1.19
N ARG A 30 15.47 2.33 2.31
CA ARG A 30 15.91 1.96 3.67
C ARG A 30 14.78 1.31 4.44
N PHE A 31 15.09 0.21 5.12
CA PHE A 31 14.11 -0.64 5.80
C PHE A 31 14.40 -0.73 7.31
N GLY A 32 13.39 -1.15 8.09
CA GLY A 32 13.51 -1.40 9.53
C GLY A 32 13.53 -0.16 10.41
N GLY A 33 13.54 1.04 9.81
CA GLY A 33 13.52 2.30 10.57
C GLY A 33 12.09 2.71 10.98
N PRO A 34 11.96 3.74 11.84
CA PRO A 34 10.67 4.23 12.32
C PRO A 34 10.01 5.25 11.37
N GLY A 35 10.59 5.52 10.19
CA GLY A 35 10.18 6.62 9.31
C GLY A 35 8.71 6.53 8.87
N VAL A 36 8.23 5.33 8.56
CA VAL A 36 6.84 5.13 8.12
C VAL A 36 5.87 5.40 9.25
N GLU A 37 6.14 4.87 10.46
CA GLU A 37 5.32 5.13 11.63
C GLU A 37 5.31 6.62 11.99
N GLN A 38 6.46 7.27 11.92
CA GLN A 38 6.58 8.70 12.19
C GLN A 38 5.78 9.53 11.18
N LEU A 39 5.83 9.17 9.88
CA LEU A 39 5.04 9.83 8.86
C LEU A 39 3.53 9.68 9.12
N PHE A 40 3.06 8.46 9.32
CA PHE A 40 1.63 8.19 9.51
C PHE A 40 1.07 8.75 10.82
N THR A 41 1.93 9.03 11.79
CA THR A 41 1.55 9.66 13.07
C THR A 41 1.91 11.15 13.17
N ASN A 42 2.31 11.79 12.05
CA ASN A 42 2.71 13.21 11.97
C ASN A 42 3.88 13.58 12.89
N ARG A 43 4.80 12.63 13.12
CA ARG A 43 5.99 12.81 13.98
C ARG A 43 7.31 12.70 13.22
N LEU A 44 7.27 12.72 11.87
CA LEU A 44 8.46 12.62 11.05
C LEU A 44 9.35 13.85 11.27
N ASP A 45 10.57 13.63 11.76
CA ASP A 45 11.53 14.71 11.99
C ASP A 45 12.16 15.16 10.67
N PRO A 46 11.93 16.41 10.22
CA PRO A 46 12.51 16.91 8.97
C PRO A 46 14.03 16.98 9.00
N ALA A 47 14.67 17.05 10.17
CA ALA A 47 16.12 17.07 10.31
C ALA A 47 16.76 15.68 10.20
N GLY A 48 15.97 14.61 10.33
CA GLY A 48 16.47 13.23 10.32
C GLY A 48 16.98 12.74 8.97
N HIS A 49 16.50 13.29 7.87
CA HIS A 49 16.94 12.96 6.52
C HIS A 49 16.49 14.02 5.50
N PRO A 50 17.27 14.35 4.44
CA PRO A 50 16.88 15.34 3.42
C PRO A 50 15.51 15.04 2.76
N TYR A 51 15.17 13.79 2.55
CA TYR A 51 13.87 13.38 2.04
C TYR A 51 12.74 13.67 3.03
N TYR A 52 12.99 13.52 4.34
CA TYR A 52 11.99 13.82 5.38
C TYR A 52 11.59 15.29 5.38
N ALA A 53 12.55 16.19 5.15
CA ALA A 53 12.28 17.63 5.01
C ALA A 53 11.26 17.95 3.91
N GLN A 54 11.17 17.11 2.87
CA GLN A 54 10.25 17.28 1.75
C GLN A 54 8.85 16.77 2.03
N ILE A 55 8.70 15.77 2.91
CA ILE A 55 7.44 15.02 3.09
C ILE A 55 6.82 15.13 4.49
N HIS A 56 7.52 15.65 5.50
CA HIS A 56 7.05 15.69 6.89
C HIS A 56 5.71 16.42 7.10
N THR A 57 5.33 17.29 6.17
CA THR A 57 4.05 18.00 6.20
C THR A 57 2.90 17.23 5.57
N LEU A 58 3.19 16.11 4.88
CA LEU A 58 2.14 15.28 4.28
C LEU A 58 1.25 14.69 5.38
N ARG A 59 -0.05 14.65 5.09
CA ARG A 59 -1.07 14.04 5.94
C ARG A 59 -1.61 12.82 5.21
N VAL A 60 -0.95 11.68 5.43
CA VAL A 60 -1.23 10.40 4.81
C VAL A 60 -1.20 9.29 5.86
N SER A 61 -1.85 8.20 5.56
CA SER A 61 -1.85 6.99 6.39
C SER A 61 -2.17 5.76 5.55
N ALA A 62 -2.07 4.58 6.14
CA ALA A 62 -2.69 3.36 5.65
C ALA A 62 -3.40 2.65 6.81
N HIS A 63 -4.20 1.63 6.52
CA HIS A 63 -4.81 0.84 7.58
C HIS A 63 -3.76 -0.07 8.22
N TYR A 64 -2.93 -0.70 7.37
CA TYR A 64 -1.90 -1.63 7.82
C TYR A 64 -0.55 -1.34 7.17
N PHE A 65 0.50 -1.71 7.88
CA PHE A 65 1.87 -1.71 7.37
C PHE A 65 2.53 -3.04 7.74
N VAL A 66 3.04 -3.76 6.74
CA VAL A 66 3.73 -5.04 6.88
C VAL A 66 5.21 -4.83 6.67
N ARG A 67 5.99 -4.92 7.73
CA ARG A 67 7.44 -4.80 7.71
C ARG A 67 8.09 -5.96 6.96
N ARG A 68 9.33 -5.80 6.56
CA ARG A 68 10.11 -6.89 5.93
C ARG A 68 10.24 -8.13 6.83
N THR A 69 10.12 -7.98 8.14
CA THR A 69 10.10 -9.09 9.10
C THR A 69 8.77 -9.87 9.13
N GLY A 70 7.74 -9.38 8.45
CA GLY A 70 6.36 -9.90 8.53
C GLY A 70 5.56 -9.30 9.69
N GLU A 71 6.17 -8.49 10.55
CA GLU A 71 5.43 -7.76 11.58
C GLU A 71 4.38 -6.86 10.92
N THR A 72 3.14 -6.95 11.41
CA THR A 72 2.02 -6.17 10.88
C THR A 72 1.58 -5.14 11.92
N LEU A 73 1.63 -3.88 11.54
CA LEU A 73 1.18 -2.75 12.33
C LEU A 73 -0.18 -2.25 11.80
N CYS A 74 -1.10 -1.92 12.68
CA CYS A 74 -2.37 -1.27 12.34
C CYS A 74 -2.31 0.20 12.77
N PHE A 75 -2.67 1.12 11.85
CA PHE A 75 -2.69 2.57 12.09
C PHE A 75 -4.10 3.15 12.09
N VAL A 76 -4.97 2.61 11.24
CA VAL A 76 -6.36 3.05 11.10
C VAL A 76 -7.25 1.81 11.11
N PRO A 77 -8.29 1.73 11.95
CA PRO A 77 -9.26 0.65 11.89
C PRO A 77 -9.91 0.58 10.49
N PRO A 78 -10.14 -0.60 9.92
CA PRO A 78 -10.74 -0.74 8.58
C PRO A 78 -12.12 -0.10 8.43
N GLU A 79 -12.84 0.09 9.52
CA GLU A 79 -14.14 0.76 9.57
C GLU A 79 -14.01 2.27 9.28
N GLN A 80 -12.85 2.85 9.53
CA GLN A 80 -12.54 4.24 9.22
C GLN A 80 -11.88 4.35 7.83
N ARG A 81 -11.77 5.57 7.32
CA ARG A 81 -11.15 5.91 6.06
C ARG A 81 -9.73 6.39 6.26
N ALA A 82 -8.72 5.57 5.94
CA ALA A 82 -7.32 6.00 5.85
C ALA A 82 -7.06 6.81 4.56
N TRP A 83 -6.04 7.64 4.57
CA TRP A 83 -5.69 8.52 3.44
C TRP A 83 -4.47 7.98 2.69
N HIS A 84 -4.67 6.95 1.85
CA HIS A 84 -3.59 6.22 1.16
C HIS A 84 -3.61 6.33 -0.37
N ALA A 85 -4.78 6.39 -1.00
CA ALA A 85 -4.89 6.26 -2.46
C ALA A 85 -4.86 7.61 -3.21
N GLY A 86 -5.13 8.74 -2.52
CA GLY A 86 -5.18 10.07 -3.13
C GLY A 86 -6.21 10.16 -4.25
N VAL A 87 -5.86 10.84 -5.35
CA VAL A 87 -6.69 10.89 -6.58
C VAL A 87 -6.60 9.52 -7.23
N SER A 88 -7.72 8.80 -7.25
CA SER A 88 -7.77 7.39 -7.64
C SER A 88 -9.15 7.00 -8.13
N SER A 89 -9.21 5.93 -8.94
CA SER A 89 -10.46 5.33 -9.38
C SER A 89 -10.30 3.82 -9.56
N TRP A 90 -11.37 3.08 -9.33
CA TRP A 90 -11.43 1.64 -9.57
C TRP A 90 -12.77 1.25 -10.17
N ARG A 91 -12.75 0.57 -11.32
CA ARG A 91 -13.95 0.17 -12.08
C ARG A 91 -14.94 1.33 -12.30
N GLY A 92 -14.42 2.54 -12.60
CA GLY A 92 -15.21 3.74 -12.84
C GLY A 92 -15.68 4.49 -11.59
N ARG A 93 -15.41 3.98 -10.38
CA ARG A 93 -15.72 4.65 -9.12
C ARG A 93 -14.50 5.40 -8.61
N ALA A 94 -14.59 6.72 -8.50
CA ALA A 94 -13.52 7.58 -7.99
C ALA A 94 -13.39 7.54 -6.46
N ARG A 95 -12.28 8.11 -5.95
CA ARG A 95 -12.05 8.29 -4.51
C ARG A 95 -11.92 6.96 -3.76
N CYS A 96 -10.98 6.11 -4.18
CA CYS A 96 -10.80 4.77 -3.61
C CYS A 96 -10.65 4.75 -2.08
N ASN A 97 -10.12 5.80 -1.44
CA ASN A 97 -10.09 5.89 0.02
C ASN A 97 -11.46 5.64 0.66
N ASP A 98 -12.55 6.09 0.02
CA ASP A 98 -13.89 6.01 0.60
C ASP A 98 -14.35 4.55 0.83
N PHE A 99 -13.93 3.62 -0.03
CA PHE A 99 -14.39 2.23 -0.07
C PHE A 99 -13.26 1.19 -0.08
N SER A 100 -12.02 1.58 0.22
CA SER A 100 -10.90 0.65 0.23
C SER A 100 -10.19 0.56 1.59
N ILE A 101 -9.44 -0.53 1.75
CA ILE A 101 -8.47 -0.73 2.81
C ILE A 101 -7.08 -0.66 2.17
N GLY A 102 -6.23 0.26 2.62
CA GLY A 102 -4.84 0.37 2.16
C GLY A 102 -3.90 -0.45 3.04
N ILE A 103 -3.07 -1.27 2.41
CA ILE A 103 -2.03 -2.07 3.05
C ILE A 103 -0.69 -1.70 2.45
N GLU A 104 0.19 -1.13 3.25
CA GLU A 104 1.56 -0.84 2.86
C GLU A 104 2.47 -2.02 3.17
N LEU A 105 3.33 -2.38 2.24
CA LEU A 105 4.44 -3.30 2.46
C LEU A 105 5.74 -2.52 2.56
N GLU A 106 6.58 -2.82 3.54
CA GLU A 106 7.92 -2.23 3.59
C GLU A 106 8.73 -2.72 2.39
N GLY A 107 8.94 -1.85 1.40
CA GLY A 107 9.50 -2.21 0.11
C GLY A 107 9.85 -1.02 -0.76
N CYS A 108 10.34 -1.33 -1.95
CA CYS A 108 10.70 -0.35 -2.98
C CYS A 108 10.63 -1.00 -4.38
N ASP A 109 10.78 -0.17 -5.42
CA ASP A 109 10.70 -0.61 -6.82
C ASP A 109 11.94 -1.38 -7.31
N THR A 110 13.00 -1.51 -6.48
CA THR A 110 14.30 -2.05 -6.90
C THR A 110 14.67 -3.39 -6.25
N LEU A 111 13.93 -3.82 -5.25
CA LEU A 111 14.21 -5.03 -4.48
C LEU A 111 12.97 -5.90 -4.26
N PRO A 112 13.12 -7.23 -4.27
CA PRO A 112 12.01 -8.14 -4.01
C PRO A 112 11.54 -8.03 -2.56
N PHE A 113 10.26 -8.33 -2.36
CA PHE A 113 9.65 -8.48 -1.05
C PHE A 113 10.04 -9.82 -0.42
N GLU A 114 10.10 -9.86 0.90
CA GLU A 114 10.46 -11.05 1.65
C GLU A 114 9.33 -12.10 1.64
N ALA A 115 9.71 -13.37 1.74
CA ALA A 115 8.75 -14.46 1.80
C ALA A 115 7.75 -14.31 2.94
N VAL A 116 8.24 -13.87 4.11
CA VAL A 116 7.43 -13.69 5.32
C VAL A 116 6.41 -12.56 5.18
N GLN A 117 6.69 -11.53 4.37
CA GLN A 117 5.72 -10.47 4.07
C GLN A 117 4.50 -11.02 3.30
N TYR A 118 4.73 -11.91 2.33
CA TYR A 118 3.62 -12.56 1.61
C TYR A 118 2.78 -13.45 2.51
N VAL A 119 3.41 -14.16 3.45
CA VAL A 119 2.68 -14.98 4.43
C VAL A 119 1.82 -14.10 5.34
N ALA A 120 2.40 -13.03 5.89
CA ALA A 120 1.68 -12.07 6.73
C ALA A 120 0.54 -11.40 5.96
N LEU A 121 0.81 -10.97 4.72
CA LEU A 121 -0.19 -10.36 3.84
C LEU A 121 -1.33 -11.33 3.53
N ALA A 122 -1.04 -12.58 3.18
CA ALA A 122 -2.07 -13.57 2.88
C ALA A 122 -3.00 -13.83 4.09
N GLY A 123 -2.45 -13.94 5.30
CA GLY A 123 -3.24 -14.06 6.52
C GLY A 123 -4.13 -12.84 6.76
N LEU A 124 -3.56 -11.63 6.62
CA LEU A 124 -4.31 -10.39 6.78
C LEU A 124 -5.45 -10.26 5.75
N LEU A 125 -5.20 -10.62 4.49
CA LEU A 125 -6.21 -10.60 3.43
C LEU A 125 -7.36 -11.58 3.72
N ALA A 126 -7.05 -12.78 4.20
CA ALA A 126 -8.06 -13.76 4.59
C ALA A 126 -8.97 -13.22 5.70
N ASP A 127 -8.39 -12.62 6.74
CA ASP A 127 -9.15 -12.00 7.83
C ASP A 127 -10.04 -10.85 7.34
N LEU A 128 -9.51 -9.96 6.49
CA LEU A 128 -10.25 -8.81 5.98
C LEU A 128 -11.40 -9.24 5.07
N CYS A 129 -11.17 -10.23 4.19
CA CYS A 129 -12.21 -10.76 3.31
C CYS A 129 -13.29 -11.54 4.06
N ALA A 130 -12.98 -12.08 5.23
CA ALA A 130 -14.00 -12.70 6.11
C ALA A 130 -14.88 -11.66 6.81
N ARG A 131 -14.38 -10.43 7.03
CA ARG A 131 -15.07 -9.38 7.77
C ARG A 131 -15.79 -8.38 6.86
N PHE A 132 -15.30 -8.15 5.67
CA PHE A 132 -15.77 -7.11 4.75
C PHE A 132 -16.12 -7.70 3.38
N PRO A 133 -17.08 -7.10 2.65
CA PRO A 133 -17.50 -7.57 1.32
C PRO A 133 -16.48 -7.19 0.23
N ILE A 134 -15.22 -7.63 0.41
CA ILE A 134 -14.14 -7.33 -0.55
C ILE A 134 -14.41 -8.02 -1.88
N THR A 135 -14.39 -7.26 -2.97
CA THR A 135 -14.61 -7.72 -4.33
C THR A 135 -13.40 -7.55 -5.25
N GLY A 136 -12.30 -6.98 -4.72
CA GLY A 136 -11.07 -6.81 -5.46
C GLY A 136 -9.88 -6.53 -4.54
N ILE A 137 -8.70 -7.03 -4.95
CA ILE A 137 -7.40 -6.78 -4.34
C ILE A 137 -6.46 -6.38 -5.46
N THR A 138 -5.95 -5.16 -5.44
CA THR A 138 -5.21 -4.55 -6.55
C THR A 138 -4.05 -3.68 -6.08
N GLY A 139 -3.24 -3.18 -6.97
CA GLY A 139 -2.13 -2.27 -6.66
C GLY A 139 -2.54 -0.80 -6.68
N HIS A 140 -1.73 0.05 -6.06
CA HIS A 140 -1.90 1.50 -6.17
C HIS A 140 -1.73 1.97 -7.61
N SER A 141 -0.83 1.36 -8.37
CA SER A 141 -0.64 1.60 -9.81
C SER A 141 -1.91 1.40 -10.62
N ASP A 142 -2.78 0.46 -10.23
CA ASP A 142 -4.00 0.14 -10.97
C ASP A 142 -5.13 1.14 -10.69
N VAL A 143 -5.19 1.67 -9.46
CA VAL A 143 -6.20 2.67 -9.07
C VAL A 143 -5.77 4.11 -9.36
N ALA A 144 -4.47 4.32 -9.63
CA ALA A 144 -3.90 5.63 -9.95
C ALA A 144 -2.87 5.54 -11.09
N PRO A 145 -3.26 5.00 -12.27
CA PRO A 145 -2.36 4.77 -13.40
C PRO A 145 -1.69 6.08 -13.87
N GLY A 146 -0.41 5.97 -14.22
CA GLY A 146 0.41 7.13 -14.63
C GLY A 146 0.84 8.06 -13.49
N ARG A 147 0.31 7.88 -12.28
CA ARG A 147 0.67 8.65 -11.08
C ARG A 147 1.43 7.83 -10.05
N LYS A 148 1.18 6.53 -10.00
CA LYS A 148 1.73 5.61 -9.00
C LYS A 148 2.27 4.35 -9.67
N THR A 149 3.32 3.78 -9.09
CA THR A 149 3.97 2.54 -9.55
C THR A 149 3.84 1.41 -8.53
N ASP A 150 3.60 1.75 -7.26
CA ASP A 150 3.54 0.78 -6.17
C ASP A 150 2.35 -0.19 -6.29
N PRO A 151 2.50 -1.45 -5.86
CA PRO A 151 3.61 -2.02 -5.11
C PRO A 151 4.88 -2.31 -5.93
N GLY A 152 4.90 -1.98 -7.22
CA GLY A 152 6.06 -2.07 -8.10
C GLY A 152 6.29 -3.45 -8.72
N PRO A 153 7.27 -3.55 -9.65
CA PRO A 153 7.48 -4.73 -10.49
C PRO A 153 8.02 -5.95 -9.72
N TRP A 154 8.55 -5.76 -8.52
CA TRP A 154 9.07 -6.84 -7.69
C TRP A 154 8.01 -7.48 -6.78
N PHE A 155 6.77 -6.96 -6.79
CA PHE A 155 5.66 -7.60 -6.09
C PHE A 155 5.06 -8.71 -6.96
N SER A 156 5.07 -9.94 -6.48
CA SER A 156 4.56 -11.10 -7.22
C SER A 156 3.11 -11.41 -6.85
N TRP A 157 2.19 -10.95 -7.66
CA TRP A 157 0.76 -11.28 -7.58
C TRP A 157 0.51 -12.79 -7.68
N MET A 158 1.24 -13.48 -8.54
CA MET A 158 1.15 -14.93 -8.70
C MET A 158 1.54 -15.67 -7.40
N ARG A 159 2.61 -15.22 -6.73
CA ARG A 159 3.02 -15.77 -5.44
C ARG A 159 1.95 -15.58 -4.37
N LEU A 160 1.36 -14.39 -4.30
CA LEU A 160 0.28 -14.09 -3.36
C LEU A 160 -0.94 -15.00 -3.59
N ARG A 161 -1.39 -15.12 -4.85
CA ARG A 161 -2.50 -16.02 -5.22
C ARG A 161 -2.23 -17.46 -4.82
N ARG A 162 -1.02 -17.95 -5.12
CA ARG A 162 -0.63 -19.32 -4.77
C ARG A 162 -0.70 -19.55 -3.27
N LEU A 163 -0.12 -18.65 -2.46
CA LEU A 163 -0.18 -18.76 -0.99
C LEU A 163 -1.60 -18.77 -0.46
N LEU A 164 -2.47 -17.92 -0.97
CA LEU A 164 -3.89 -17.91 -0.59
C LEU A 164 -4.60 -19.21 -0.96
N THR A 165 -4.33 -19.75 -2.14
CA THR A 165 -4.90 -21.02 -2.61
C THR A 165 -4.42 -22.19 -1.76
N ASP A 166 -3.11 -22.29 -1.54
CA ASP A 166 -2.47 -23.37 -0.76
C ASP A 166 -2.92 -23.36 0.72
N ALA A 167 -3.25 -22.18 1.26
CA ALA A 167 -3.81 -22.00 2.59
C ALA A 167 -5.33 -22.23 2.68
N GLY A 168 -5.97 -22.65 1.60
CA GLY A 168 -7.44 -22.91 1.58
C GLY A 168 -8.30 -21.66 1.35
N HIS A 169 -7.70 -20.51 1.03
CA HIS A 169 -8.38 -19.24 0.78
C HIS A 169 -8.61 -18.98 -0.72
N GLY A 170 -9.00 -19.99 -1.50
CA GLY A 170 -9.18 -19.92 -2.95
C GLY A 170 -10.16 -18.83 -3.38
N ALA A 171 -11.23 -18.58 -2.62
CA ALA A 171 -12.18 -17.50 -2.89
C ALA A 171 -11.50 -16.11 -2.78
N VAL A 172 -10.60 -15.92 -1.80
CA VAL A 172 -9.81 -14.68 -1.66
C VAL A 172 -8.80 -14.56 -2.79
N ALA A 173 -8.14 -15.66 -3.17
CA ALA A 173 -7.20 -15.69 -4.30
C ALA A 173 -7.86 -15.23 -5.61
N CYS A 174 -9.14 -15.56 -5.84
CA CYS A 174 -9.90 -15.11 -7.02
C CYS A 174 -10.18 -13.60 -7.04
N GLN A 175 -10.12 -12.92 -5.89
CA GLN A 175 -10.32 -11.47 -5.80
C GLN A 175 -9.03 -10.68 -6.10
N VAL A 176 -7.88 -11.35 -6.12
CA VAL A 176 -6.61 -10.72 -6.50
C VAL A 176 -6.65 -10.45 -8.01
N GLU A 177 -6.62 -9.16 -8.38
CA GLU A 177 -6.62 -8.76 -9.79
C GLU A 177 -5.40 -9.39 -10.51
N PRO A 178 -5.53 -9.80 -11.78
CA PRO A 178 -4.38 -10.20 -12.57
C PRO A 178 -3.41 -9.02 -12.67
N GLU A 179 -2.11 -9.33 -12.66
CA GLU A 179 -1.07 -8.35 -12.99
C GLU A 179 -1.57 -7.49 -14.15
N GLY A 180 -1.55 -6.18 -13.92
CA GLY A 180 -2.20 -5.19 -14.76
C GLY A 180 -2.06 -5.52 -16.23
N ARG A 181 -3.07 -5.22 -16.99
CA ARG A 181 -2.95 -5.17 -18.45
C ARG A 181 -1.63 -4.49 -18.77
N ALA A 182 -0.64 -5.29 -19.14
CA ALA A 182 0.48 -4.84 -19.93
C ALA A 182 -0.12 -4.34 -21.25
N GLY A 183 -0.75 -3.18 -21.18
CA GLY A 183 -1.04 -2.34 -22.32
C GLY A 183 0.29 -1.77 -22.74
N GLY A 184 0.83 -2.27 -23.84
CA GLY A 184 2.11 -1.89 -24.35
C GLY A 184 2.33 -0.38 -24.32
N ASP A 185 3.44 0.00 -23.79
CA ASP A 185 4.41 0.86 -24.46
C ASP A 185 5.70 0.81 -23.64
N GLU A 186 6.74 0.32 -24.28
CA GLU A 186 8.12 0.49 -23.80
C GLU A 186 8.39 2.00 -23.81
N GLY A 187 8.71 2.56 -22.64
CA GLY A 187 9.32 3.87 -22.56
C GLY A 187 8.55 4.98 -21.88
N ALA A 188 8.28 4.83 -20.60
CA ALA A 188 8.18 6.00 -19.73
C ALA A 188 8.59 5.61 -18.31
N LEU A 189 9.85 5.80 -17.99
CA LEU A 189 10.32 6.02 -16.63
C LEU A 189 9.61 7.27 -16.12
N MET A 190 8.40 7.11 -15.60
CA MET A 190 7.72 8.20 -14.91
C MET A 190 8.17 8.23 -13.45
N HIS A 191 9.00 9.20 -13.20
CA HIS A 191 9.43 9.64 -11.88
C HIS A 191 8.24 9.85 -10.92
N TRP A 192 8.39 9.35 -9.72
CA TRP A 192 7.77 9.89 -8.52
C TRP A 192 7.87 11.43 -8.57
N PRO A 193 6.83 12.20 -8.22
CA PRO A 193 6.82 13.67 -8.39
C PRO A 193 7.84 14.43 -7.52
N PHE A 194 8.71 13.72 -6.83
CA PHE A 194 9.82 14.29 -6.10
C PHE A 194 11.13 13.83 -6.72
N PRO A 195 12.03 14.74 -7.10
CA PRO A 195 13.30 14.37 -7.71
C PRO A 195 14.09 13.49 -6.76
N VAL A 196 14.55 12.33 -7.28
CA VAL A 196 15.55 11.51 -6.61
C VAL A 196 16.77 12.38 -6.43
N GLY A 197 17.20 12.59 -5.19
CA GLY A 197 18.30 13.46 -4.84
C GLY A 197 19.56 13.13 -5.65
N ALA A 198 20.19 14.16 -6.17
CA ALA A 198 21.50 14.10 -6.77
C ALA A 198 22.49 13.40 -5.83
N ARG A 199 23.25 12.46 -6.35
CA ARG A 199 24.37 11.85 -5.62
C ARG A 199 25.36 12.97 -5.26
N PRO A 200 25.82 13.06 -4.03
CA PRO A 200 26.99 13.87 -3.74
C PRO A 200 28.21 13.26 -4.42
N ALA A 201 29.05 14.14 -4.98
CA ALA A 201 30.31 13.80 -5.61
C ALA A 201 31.31 13.19 -4.62
#